data_cf89b74643c4d1e5d999f196dcab1035
#
_entry.id   cf89b74643c4d1e5d999f196dcab1035
#
_cell.length_a   1.000
_cell.length_b   1.000
_cell.length_c   1.000
_cell.angle_alpha   90.00
_cell.angle_beta   90.00
_cell.angle_gamma   90.00
#
_symmetry.space_group_name_H-M   'P 1'
#
loop_
_entity.id
_entity.type
_entity.pdbx_description
1 polymer ?
#
loop_
_entity_poly.entity_id
_entity_poly.type
_entity_poly.pdbx_seq_one_letter_code
_entity_poly.pdbx_strand_id
1 'polypeptide(L)'
;PRFMGADSMVNPGQKLDFERFGNDMLLDFYKAERDAIAEICPDKPFTTNFMVSTDQCCMDYADWANEVNFVSNDHYFHEGGEMHLDELACSDALMDSFALGKPWYVMEHSTSAVQWKPLNTRKRKGETVRDSLAHVAMGADAINFFQWRASAFGAESFHSAMVPHAGEDTKLFRQVCELGETLRTLADAGVQGSELERSDTAILFSAESEWATRSQTLPSMKLNHWHDVRDWYRAFLNAGSRADIVPLKYDW
;
A
#
# COMPACT_ATOMS: atom_id res chain seq x y z
N PRO A 1 -18.20 18.62 -1.61
CA PRO A 1 -19.09 19.72 -1.28
C PRO A 1 -19.26 19.83 0.22
N ARG A 2 -19.09 21.01 0.78
CA ARG A 2 -19.43 21.24 2.18
C ARG A 2 -20.94 21.38 2.27
N PHE A 3 -21.56 20.38 2.85
CA PHE A 3 -22.98 20.43 3.16
C PHE A 3 -23.15 21.05 4.52
N MET A 4 -23.72 22.24 4.57
CA MET A 4 -24.38 22.82 5.73
C MET A 4 -23.63 22.73 7.08
N GLY A 5 -22.37 23.05 7.16
CA GLY A 5 -21.63 23.10 8.43
C GLY A 5 -21.14 21.72 8.91
N ALA A 6 -20.16 21.74 9.81
CA ALA A 6 -19.46 20.54 10.29
C ALA A 6 -20.33 19.54 11.06
N ASP A 7 -21.51 19.95 11.51
CA ASP A 7 -22.37 19.17 12.39
C ASP A 7 -23.59 18.55 11.69
N SER A 8 -23.74 18.74 10.37
CA SER A 8 -24.86 18.14 9.64
C SER A 8 -24.53 16.78 9.10
N MET A 9 -25.40 15.80 9.36
CA MET A 9 -25.29 14.48 8.75
C MET A 9 -25.54 14.58 7.25
N VAL A 10 -24.61 14.05 6.47
CA VAL A 10 -24.71 14.01 5.01
C VAL A 10 -25.57 12.81 4.61
N ASN A 11 -26.35 12.94 3.55
CA ASN A 11 -27.07 11.82 2.95
C ASN A 11 -26.03 10.75 2.52
N PRO A 12 -26.14 9.49 2.99
CA PRO A 12 -25.13 8.46 2.73
C PRO A 12 -24.97 8.15 1.23
N GLY A 13 -26.05 8.17 0.44
CA GLY A 13 -25.95 8.01 -1.01
C GLY A 13 -25.17 9.13 -1.67
N GLN A 14 -25.41 10.38 -1.25
CA GLN A 14 -24.66 11.53 -1.77
C GLN A 14 -23.17 11.48 -1.38
N LYS A 15 -22.85 10.98 -0.18
CA LYS A 15 -21.45 10.76 0.22
C LYS A 15 -20.80 9.70 -0.65
N LEU A 16 -21.47 8.58 -0.90
CA LEU A 16 -20.96 7.52 -1.75
C LEU A 16 -20.75 8.01 -3.19
N ASP A 17 -21.69 8.77 -3.74
CA ASP A 17 -21.54 9.37 -5.08
C ASP A 17 -20.38 10.38 -5.13
N PHE A 18 -20.10 11.05 -4.03
CA PHE A 18 -18.94 11.95 -3.96
C PHE A 18 -17.60 11.18 -3.95
N GLU A 19 -17.52 10.04 -3.28
CA GLU A 19 -16.32 9.16 -3.33
C GLU A 19 -16.14 8.60 -4.75
N ARG A 20 -17.21 8.13 -5.41
CA ARG A 20 -17.19 7.71 -6.82
C ARG A 20 -16.69 8.81 -7.75
N PHE A 21 -17.26 10.01 -7.60
CA PHE A 21 -16.81 11.18 -8.36
C PHE A 21 -15.34 11.49 -8.10
N GLY A 22 -14.86 11.38 -6.86
CA GLY A 22 -13.45 11.56 -6.51
C GLY A 22 -12.55 10.54 -7.22
N ASN A 23 -12.94 9.26 -7.21
CA ASN A 23 -12.25 8.22 -7.96
C ASN A 23 -12.14 8.54 -9.46
N ASP A 24 -13.28 8.82 -10.09
CA ASP A 24 -13.35 9.04 -11.53
C ASP A 24 -12.53 10.28 -11.95
N MET A 25 -12.66 11.37 -11.21
CA MET A 25 -11.93 12.61 -11.50
C MET A 25 -10.41 12.45 -11.36
N LEU A 26 -9.94 11.75 -10.32
CA LEU A 26 -8.52 11.50 -10.13
C LEU A 26 -7.98 10.54 -11.19
N LEU A 27 -8.72 9.51 -11.53
CA LEU A 27 -8.34 8.56 -12.57
C LEU A 27 -8.26 9.22 -13.95
N ASP A 28 -9.24 10.07 -14.29
CA ASP A 28 -9.21 10.82 -15.55
C ASP A 28 -8.05 11.81 -15.60
N PHE A 29 -7.70 12.43 -14.48
CA PHE A 29 -6.54 13.30 -14.38
C PHE A 29 -5.24 12.52 -14.61
N TYR A 30 -5.07 11.36 -13.95
CA TYR A 30 -3.94 10.46 -14.17
C TYR A 30 -3.81 10.04 -15.64
N LYS A 31 -4.92 9.64 -16.29
CA LYS A 31 -4.92 9.27 -17.70
C LYS A 31 -4.44 10.41 -18.59
N ALA A 32 -4.93 11.62 -18.35
CA ALA A 32 -4.54 12.80 -19.13
C ALA A 32 -3.03 13.09 -18.99
N GLU A 33 -2.47 12.98 -17.79
CA GLU A 33 -1.02 13.15 -17.58
C GLU A 33 -0.21 12.02 -18.23
N ARG A 34 -0.62 10.77 -18.04
CA ARG A 34 0.01 9.60 -18.68
C ARG A 34 0.03 9.76 -20.20
N ASP A 35 -1.08 10.09 -20.81
CA ASP A 35 -1.22 10.17 -22.25
C ASP A 35 -0.35 11.33 -22.82
N ALA A 36 -0.31 12.47 -22.15
CA ALA A 36 0.57 13.58 -22.53
C ALA A 36 2.06 13.23 -22.46
N ILE A 37 2.48 12.43 -21.48
CA ILE A 37 3.87 11.97 -21.37
C ILE A 37 4.15 10.87 -22.42
N ALA A 38 3.18 9.99 -22.67
CA ALA A 38 3.32 8.90 -23.63
C ALA A 38 3.51 9.40 -25.08
N GLU A 39 2.99 10.59 -25.43
CA GLU A 39 3.27 11.23 -26.72
C GLU A 39 4.77 11.50 -26.94
N ILE A 40 5.51 11.74 -25.85
CA ILE A 40 6.95 12.05 -25.89
C ILE A 40 7.80 10.82 -25.59
N CYS A 41 7.35 9.97 -24.66
CA CYS A 41 8.08 8.82 -24.14
C CYS A 41 7.23 7.54 -24.20
N PRO A 42 6.86 7.03 -25.40
CA PRO A 42 5.89 5.92 -25.55
C PRO A 42 6.37 4.59 -24.97
N ASP A 43 7.69 4.38 -24.86
CA ASP A 43 8.28 3.14 -24.38
C ASP A 43 8.49 3.11 -22.85
N LYS A 44 8.07 4.15 -22.13
CA LYS A 44 8.22 4.17 -20.67
C LYS A 44 7.00 3.60 -19.98
N PRO A 45 7.19 2.72 -18.99
CA PRO A 45 6.07 2.26 -18.17
C PRO A 45 5.60 3.36 -17.22
N PHE A 46 4.29 3.39 -16.98
CA PHE A 46 3.63 4.33 -16.09
C PHE A 46 3.03 3.60 -14.90
N THR A 47 3.17 4.18 -13.75
CA THR A 47 2.51 3.78 -12.51
C THR A 47 2.17 5.00 -11.66
N THR A 48 1.46 4.78 -10.58
CA THR A 48 1.25 5.78 -9.53
C THR A 48 1.20 5.08 -8.18
N ASN A 49 1.46 5.81 -7.10
CA ASN A 49 1.51 5.25 -5.77
C ASN A 49 0.09 4.92 -5.26
N PHE A 50 -0.17 3.65 -4.99
CA PHE A 50 -1.36 3.23 -4.25
C PHE A 50 -1.07 3.34 -2.75
N MET A 51 -2.13 3.46 -1.94
CA MET A 51 -2.04 3.45 -0.48
C MET A 51 -3.14 2.53 0.07
N VAL A 52 -2.96 1.24 -0.17
CA VAL A 52 -4.00 0.23 0.06
C VAL A 52 -4.38 0.08 1.53
N SER A 53 -3.47 0.38 2.45
CA SER A 53 -3.70 0.26 3.90
C SER A 53 -4.37 1.48 4.54
N THR A 54 -4.79 2.48 3.79
CA THR A 54 -5.42 3.69 4.34
C THR A 54 -6.94 3.67 4.22
N ASP A 55 -7.62 3.93 5.34
CA ASP A 55 -9.09 4.03 5.44
C ASP A 55 -9.67 5.38 4.99
N GLN A 56 -8.91 6.22 4.33
CA GLN A 56 -9.34 7.53 3.85
C GLN A 56 -9.19 7.74 2.35
N CYS A 57 -8.96 6.66 1.61
CA CYS A 57 -8.78 6.72 0.18
C CYS A 57 -10.14 6.74 -0.55
N CYS A 58 -10.31 7.66 -1.51
CA CYS A 58 -11.45 7.67 -2.43
C CYS A 58 -11.15 6.95 -3.75
N MET A 59 -10.02 6.28 -3.87
CA MET A 59 -9.63 5.58 -5.10
C MET A 59 -10.05 4.11 -5.02
N ASP A 60 -10.73 3.62 -6.05
CA ASP A 60 -10.95 2.20 -6.26
C ASP A 60 -9.79 1.64 -7.08
N TYR A 61 -8.80 1.11 -6.40
CA TYR A 61 -7.58 0.63 -7.05
C TYR A 61 -7.80 -0.53 -8.03
N ALA A 62 -8.94 -1.21 -7.99
CA ALA A 62 -9.32 -2.17 -9.01
C ALA A 62 -9.52 -1.50 -10.38
N ASP A 63 -10.06 -0.28 -10.42
CA ASP A 63 -10.16 0.51 -11.64
C ASP A 63 -8.78 1.01 -12.10
N TRP A 64 -7.98 1.53 -11.17
CA TRP A 64 -6.66 2.06 -11.46
C TRP A 64 -5.65 1.03 -11.95
N ALA A 65 -5.74 -0.20 -11.46
CA ALA A 65 -4.84 -1.30 -11.86
C ALA A 65 -4.92 -1.62 -13.36
N ASN A 66 -6.05 -1.32 -14.00
CA ASN A 66 -6.23 -1.49 -15.45
C ASN A 66 -5.55 -0.38 -16.27
N GLU A 67 -5.27 0.77 -15.65
CA GLU A 67 -4.74 1.96 -16.33
C GLU A 67 -3.23 2.15 -16.12
N VAL A 68 -2.61 1.40 -15.22
CA VAL A 68 -1.16 1.41 -14.97
C VAL A 68 -0.46 0.23 -15.63
N ASN A 69 0.81 0.37 -15.97
CA ASN A 69 1.60 -0.71 -16.53
C ASN A 69 1.96 -1.75 -15.46
N PHE A 70 2.18 -1.31 -14.24
CA PHE A 70 2.36 -2.15 -13.06
C PHE A 70 1.81 -1.41 -11.83
N VAL A 71 1.32 -2.14 -10.87
CA VAL A 71 0.81 -1.53 -9.63
C VAL A 71 1.95 -1.32 -8.62
N SER A 72 1.84 -0.26 -7.82
CA SER A 72 2.82 0.04 -6.78
C SER A 72 2.13 0.61 -5.54
N ASN A 73 2.66 0.29 -4.37
CA ASN A 73 2.05 0.61 -3.09
C ASN A 73 3.02 1.34 -2.16
N ASP A 74 2.52 2.37 -1.50
CA ASP A 74 3.20 3.01 -0.38
C ASP A 74 2.73 2.32 0.90
N HIS A 75 3.66 1.66 1.59
CA HIS A 75 3.32 0.93 2.79
C HIS A 75 4.10 1.43 4.00
N TYR A 76 3.38 2.03 4.94
CA TYR A 76 3.90 2.50 6.21
C TYR A 76 3.06 1.90 7.34
N PHE A 77 3.70 1.22 8.28
CA PHE A 77 2.99 0.60 9.38
C PHE A 77 2.26 1.61 10.25
N HIS A 78 0.97 1.38 10.49
CA HIS A 78 0.15 2.19 11.39
C HIS A 78 0.24 1.67 12.81
N GLU A 79 0.28 0.38 13.00
CA GLU A 79 0.36 -0.28 14.30
C GLU A 79 1.79 -0.74 14.60
N GLY A 80 2.07 -1.00 15.87
CA GLY A 80 3.36 -1.54 16.33
C GLY A 80 3.23 -2.99 16.79
N GLY A 81 4.36 -3.66 17.03
CA GLY A 81 4.39 -5.02 17.55
C GLY A 81 4.14 -6.08 16.47
N GLU A 82 3.53 -7.20 16.85
CA GLU A 82 3.29 -8.33 15.93
C GLU A 82 2.18 -8.02 14.91
N MET A 83 1.25 -7.13 15.25
CA MET A 83 0.11 -6.78 14.39
C MET A 83 0.50 -6.08 13.08
N HIS A 84 1.68 -5.49 12.99
CA HIS A 84 2.12 -4.83 11.76
C HIS A 84 2.43 -5.80 10.61
N LEU A 85 2.82 -7.05 10.91
CA LEU A 85 3.03 -8.06 9.86
C LEU A 85 1.71 -8.56 9.28
N ASP A 86 0.65 -8.63 10.08
CA ASP A 86 -0.69 -8.95 9.59
C ASP A 86 -1.23 -7.85 8.69
N GLU A 87 -0.98 -6.59 9.05
CA GLU A 87 -1.33 -5.41 8.23
C GLU A 87 -0.59 -5.45 6.89
N LEU A 88 0.72 -5.72 6.92
CA LEU A 88 1.54 -5.86 5.72
C LEU A 88 1.00 -6.99 4.82
N ALA A 89 0.83 -8.18 5.37
CA ALA A 89 0.39 -9.34 4.61
C ALA A 89 -1.01 -9.15 3.99
N CYS A 90 -1.92 -8.49 4.73
CA CYS A 90 -3.25 -8.16 4.24
C CYS A 90 -3.20 -7.14 3.09
N SER A 91 -2.40 -6.08 3.24
CA SER A 91 -2.20 -5.07 2.19
C SER A 91 -1.61 -5.69 0.92
N ASP A 92 -0.58 -6.53 1.09
CA ASP A 92 0.13 -7.13 -0.03
C ASP A 92 -0.70 -8.20 -0.74
N ALA A 93 -1.54 -8.96 -0.01
CA ALA A 93 -2.49 -9.89 -0.63
C ALA A 93 -3.48 -9.17 -1.56
N LEU A 94 -3.90 -7.95 -1.19
CA LEU A 94 -4.75 -7.14 -2.05
C LEU A 94 -3.96 -6.54 -3.22
N MET A 95 -2.70 -6.13 -3.01
CA MET A 95 -1.81 -5.66 -4.08
C MET A 95 -1.54 -6.74 -5.12
N ASP A 96 -1.27 -7.97 -4.70
CA ASP A 96 -1.07 -9.11 -5.60
C ASP A 96 -2.32 -9.37 -6.47
N SER A 97 -3.51 -9.21 -5.89
CA SER A 97 -4.77 -9.31 -6.64
C SER A 97 -4.95 -8.15 -7.64
N PHE A 98 -4.58 -6.91 -7.28
CA PHE A 98 -4.60 -5.79 -8.22
C PHE A 98 -3.58 -5.95 -9.35
N ALA A 99 -2.47 -6.60 -9.09
CA ALA A 99 -1.43 -6.83 -10.08
C ALA A 99 -1.87 -7.72 -11.25
N LEU A 100 -2.84 -8.62 -11.05
CA LEU A 100 -3.37 -9.50 -12.10
C LEU A 100 -2.27 -10.32 -12.80
N GLY A 101 -1.32 -10.84 -12.03
CA GLY A 101 -0.16 -11.59 -12.54
C GLY A 101 0.94 -10.73 -13.16
N LYS A 102 0.84 -9.40 -13.10
CA LYS A 102 1.94 -8.49 -13.46
C LYS A 102 2.87 -8.27 -12.26
N PRO A 103 4.11 -7.84 -12.48
CA PRO A 103 4.97 -7.39 -11.38
C PRO A 103 4.33 -6.27 -10.59
N TRP A 104 4.55 -6.24 -9.26
CA TRP A 104 4.16 -5.12 -8.42
C TRP A 104 5.26 -4.68 -7.47
N TYR A 105 5.25 -3.41 -7.07
CA TYR A 105 6.34 -2.79 -6.33
C TYR A 105 5.85 -2.20 -5.02
N VAL A 106 6.64 -2.36 -3.97
CA VAL A 106 6.58 -1.45 -2.83
C VAL A 106 7.28 -0.17 -3.24
N MET A 107 6.50 0.87 -3.55
CA MET A 107 7.03 2.12 -4.07
C MET A 107 7.62 2.98 -2.96
N GLU A 108 6.97 2.99 -1.81
CA GLU A 108 7.49 3.64 -0.61
C GLU A 108 7.41 2.73 0.61
N HIS A 109 8.51 2.69 1.34
CA HIS A 109 8.64 2.03 2.62
C HIS A 109 9.65 2.79 3.47
N SER A 110 9.46 2.83 4.79
CA SER A 110 10.41 3.54 5.65
C SER A 110 11.60 2.67 6.03
N THR A 111 12.79 3.23 5.96
CA THR A 111 14.00 2.55 6.46
C THR A 111 14.02 2.44 7.99
N SER A 112 13.37 3.38 8.70
CA SER A 112 13.26 3.40 10.16
C SER A 112 12.07 4.26 10.60
N ALA A 113 12.28 5.28 11.45
CA ALA A 113 11.23 6.16 11.94
C ALA A 113 10.68 7.07 10.83
N VAL A 114 9.39 7.33 10.91
CA VAL A 114 8.68 8.37 10.15
C VAL A 114 8.53 9.62 11.02
N GLN A 115 7.99 10.76 10.51
CA GLN A 115 7.85 11.98 11.30
C GLN A 115 6.40 12.38 11.61
N TRP A 116 5.40 11.73 11.00
CA TRP A 116 3.98 12.15 11.11
C TRP A 116 3.18 11.45 12.20
N LYS A 117 3.77 10.48 12.92
CA LYS A 117 3.10 9.80 14.03
C LYS A 117 3.20 10.60 15.31
N PRO A 118 2.23 10.49 16.24
CA PRO A 118 2.33 11.09 17.57
C PRO A 118 3.59 10.64 18.32
N LEU A 119 4.04 9.39 18.11
CA LEU A 119 5.29 8.85 18.63
C LEU A 119 6.02 8.13 17.47
N ASN A 120 7.12 8.71 17.02
CA ASN A 120 7.94 8.16 15.95
C ASN A 120 9.01 7.24 16.52
N THR A 121 8.81 5.95 16.36
CA THR A 121 9.71 4.91 16.89
C THR A 121 10.62 4.41 15.78
N ARG A 122 11.91 4.29 16.11
CA ARG A 122 12.87 3.67 15.19
C ARG A 122 12.62 2.17 15.07
N LYS A 123 12.88 1.61 13.92
CA LYS A 123 12.93 0.16 13.73
C LYS A 123 14.10 -0.43 14.51
N ARG A 124 13.91 -1.61 15.08
CA ARG A 124 14.95 -2.40 15.75
C ARG A 124 15.89 -3.01 14.71
N LYS A 125 17.04 -3.51 15.17
CA LYS A 125 18.00 -4.21 14.30
C LYS A 125 17.30 -5.40 13.61
N GLY A 126 17.37 -5.45 12.30
CA GLY A 126 16.77 -6.51 11.47
C GLY A 126 15.33 -6.28 11.04
N GLU A 127 14.59 -5.37 11.66
CA GLU A 127 13.17 -5.13 11.28
C GLU A 127 13.03 -4.59 9.86
N THR A 128 13.90 -3.70 9.41
CA THR A 128 13.88 -3.20 8.03
C THR A 128 14.06 -4.34 7.02
N VAL A 129 15.00 -5.25 7.29
CA VAL A 129 15.25 -6.42 6.43
C VAL A 129 14.07 -7.38 6.48
N ARG A 130 13.59 -7.71 7.69
CA ARG A 130 12.43 -8.59 7.86
C ARG A 130 11.20 -8.08 7.12
N ASP A 131 10.86 -6.80 7.31
CA ASP A 131 9.69 -6.19 6.71
C ASP A 131 9.80 -6.17 5.18
N SER A 132 10.96 -5.80 4.65
CA SER A 132 11.21 -5.84 3.20
C SER A 132 11.11 -7.25 2.62
N LEU A 133 11.67 -8.25 3.31
CA LEU A 133 11.56 -9.63 2.88
C LEU A 133 10.14 -10.20 3.04
N ALA A 134 9.35 -9.68 3.98
CA ALA A 134 7.94 -10.04 4.09
C ALA A 134 7.15 -9.56 2.85
N HIS A 135 7.38 -8.34 2.37
CA HIS A 135 6.79 -7.88 1.11
C HIS A 135 7.19 -8.77 -0.08
N VAL A 136 8.48 -9.14 -0.17
CA VAL A 136 8.94 -10.06 -1.23
C VAL A 136 8.26 -11.44 -1.11
N ALA A 137 8.13 -11.97 0.10
CA ALA A 137 7.43 -13.23 0.34
C ALA A 137 5.93 -13.16 0.01
N MET A 138 5.35 -11.96 -0.03
CA MET A 138 3.98 -11.68 -0.45
C MET A 138 3.88 -11.29 -1.93
N GLY A 139 4.94 -11.45 -2.73
CA GLY A 139 4.93 -11.29 -4.18
C GLY A 139 5.47 -9.95 -4.71
N ALA A 140 5.99 -9.07 -3.86
CA ALA A 140 6.58 -7.82 -4.34
C ALA A 140 7.87 -8.09 -5.14
N ASP A 141 7.97 -7.54 -6.35
CA ASP A 141 9.14 -7.66 -7.22
C ASP A 141 10.22 -6.61 -6.95
N ALA A 142 9.86 -5.51 -6.31
CA ALA A 142 10.80 -4.46 -5.95
C ALA A 142 10.44 -3.80 -4.64
N ILE A 143 11.48 -3.40 -3.90
CA ILE A 143 11.38 -2.64 -2.66
C ILE A 143 12.07 -1.30 -2.83
N ASN A 144 11.31 -0.22 -2.75
CA ASN A 144 11.82 1.13 -2.75
C ASN A 144 11.59 1.78 -1.38
N PHE A 145 12.45 2.71 -1.04
CA PHE A 145 12.40 3.40 0.24
C PHE A 145 12.18 4.91 0.04
N PHE A 146 11.27 5.45 0.79
CA PHE A 146 11.28 6.87 1.08
C PHE A 146 12.15 7.09 2.31
N GLN A 147 13.31 7.74 2.19
CA GLN A 147 13.88 8.37 1.01
C GLN A 147 15.38 8.00 0.85
N TRP A 148 15.98 8.37 -0.27
CA TRP A 148 17.40 8.11 -0.49
C TRP A 148 18.29 8.77 0.56
N ARG A 149 18.14 10.08 0.77
CA ARG A 149 18.96 10.84 1.72
C ARG A 149 18.06 11.71 2.60
N ALA A 150 18.36 11.73 3.90
CA ALA A 150 17.62 12.53 4.86
C ALA A 150 17.66 14.03 4.49
N SER A 151 16.48 14.64 4.42
CA SER A 151 16.32 16.05 4.10
C SER A 151 16.97 16.93 5.16
N ALA A 152 17.77 17.93 4.74
CA ALA A 152 18.48 18.80 5.67
C ALA A 152 17.55 19.76 6.43
N PHE A 153 16.37 20.04 5.89
CA PHE A 153 15.35 20.94 6.46
C PHE A 153 13.98 20.63 5.86
N GLY A 154 12.96 21.27 6.40
CA GLY A 154 11.57 21.09 5.95
C GLY A 154 10.79 20.09 6.81
N ALA A 155 9.55 19.83 6.43
CA ALA A 155 8.62 19.01 7.20
C ALA A 155 9.10 17.55 7.37
N GLU A 156 9.89 17.05 6.44
CA GLU A 156 10.37 15.67 6.43
C GLU A 156 11.83 15.50 6.89
N SER A 157 12.38 16.53 7.52
CA SER A 157 13.77 16.50 8.01
C SER A 157 14.03 15.42 9.07
N PHE A 158 13.02 14.92 9.73
CA PHE A 158 13.11 13.82 10.71
C PHE A 158 12.68 12.47 10.15
N HIS A 159 12.25 12.41 8.89
CA HIS A 159 11.97 11.14 8.24
C HIS A 159 13.29 10.36 8.05
N SER A 160 13.27 9.07 8.35
CA SER A 160 14.43 8.21 8.09
C SER A 160 14.71 8.10 6.60
N ALA A 161 15.96 7.84 6.26
CA ALA A 161 16.41 7.71 4.89
C ALA A 161 17.44 6.59 4.77
N MET A 162 17.67 6.08 3.55
CA MET A 162 18.74 5.11 3.29
C MET A 162 20.09 5.68 3.74
N VAL A 163 20.37 6.94 3.38
CA VAL A 163 21.52 7.70 3.87
C VAL A 163 21.06 8.70 4.93
N PRO A 164 21.25 8.42 6.23
CA PRO A 164 20.87 9.34 7.31
C PRO A 164 21.67 10.65 7.31
N HIS A 165 21.29 11.62 8.14
CA HIS A 165 22.04 12.87 8.31
C HIS A 165 23.53 12.63 8.67
N ALA A 166 23.82 11.56 9.42
CA ALA A 166 25.20 11.18 9.77
C ALA A 166 25.99 10.56 8.61
N GLY A 167 25.38 10.41 7.44
CA GLY A 167 26.02 9.93 6.23
C GLY A 167 26.01 8.40 6.07
N GLU A 168 26.89 7.92 5.19
CA GLU A 168 26.95 6.51 4.77
C GLU A 168 27.59 5.59 5.80
N ASP A 169 28.48 6.11 6.66
CA ASP A 169 29.10 5.31 7.72
C ASP A 169 28.16 5.14 8.93
N THR A 170 26.98 4.58 8.68
CA THR A 170 25.97 4.31 9.69
C THR A 170 25.52 2.86 9.66
N LYS A 171 24.98 2.40 10.80
CA LYS A 171 24.41 1.04 10.89
C LYS A 171 23.21 0.88 9.94
N LEU A 172 22.42 1.93 9.77
CA LEU A 172 21.24 1.89 8.90
C LEU A 172 21.63 1.72 7.43
N PHE A 173 22.59 2.52 6.94
CA PHE A 173 23.05 2.40 5.57
C PHE A 173 23.65 1.02 5.29
N ARG A 174 24.47 0.48 6.22
CA ARG A 174 24.99 -0.88 6.09
C ARG A 174 23.89 -1.95 6.01
N GLN A 175 22.82 -1.82 6.81
CA GLN A 175 21.66 -2.72 6.73
C GLN A 175 20.93 -2.63 5.38
N VAL A 176 20.83 -1.43 4.82
CA VAL A 176 20.24 -1.23 3.49
C VAL A 176 21.10 -1.89 2.40
N CYS A 177 22.43 -1.78 2.50
CA CYS A 177 23.35 -2.46 1.59
C CYS A 177 23.24 -3.99 1.70
N GLU A 178 23.23 -4.54 2.93
CA GLU A 178 23.03 -5.95 3.21
C GLU A 178 21.70 -6.47 2.65
N LEU A 179 20.63 -5.67 2.78
CA LEU A 179 19.33 -5.99 2.16
C LEU A 179 19.45 -6.04 0.64
N GLY A 180 20.11 -5.06 0.02
CA GLY A 180 20.31 -5.04 -1.43
C GLY A 180 21.06 -6.26 -1.96
N GLU A 181 22.06 -6.76 -1.21
CA GLU A 181 22.77 -8.01 -1.55
C GLU A 181 21.84 -9.24 -1.40
N THR A 182 21.03 -9.26 -0.35
CA THR A 182 20.05 -10.33 -0.13
C THR A 182 19.01 -10.37 -1.25
N LEU A 183 18.43 -9.22 -1.60
CA LEU A 183 17.46 -9.13 -2.68
C LEU A 183 18.04 -9.57 -4.03
N ARG A 184 19.28 -9.22 -4.32
CA ARG A 184 19.98 -9.67 -5.53
C ARG A 184 20.16 -11.19 -5.53
N THR A 185 20.54 -11.77 -4.40
CA THR A 185 20.66 -13.23 -4.26
C THR A 185 19.33 -13.94 -4.50
N LEU A 186 18.22 -13.37 -4.00
CA LEU A 186 16.88 -13.91 -4.21
C LEU A 186 16.45 -13.78 -5.70
N ALA A 187 16.77 -12.65 -6.32
CA ALA A 187 16.50 -12.44 -7.75
C ALA A 187 17.26 -13.46 -8.62
N ASP A 188 18.55 -13.68 -8.32
CA ASP A 188 19.39 -14.69 -9.02
C ASP A 188 18.89 -16.12 -8.78
N ALA A 189 18.21 -16.37 -7.66
CA ALA A 189 17.55 -17.65 -7.37
C ALA A 189 16.17 -17.81 -8.02
N GLY A 190 15.71 -16.81 -8.78
CA GLY A 190 14.43 -16.86 -9.54
C GLY A 190 13.20 -16.41 -8.74
N VAL A 191 13.37 -15.69 -7.63
CA VAL A 191 12.24 -15.15 -6.88
C VAL A 191 11.62 -13.95 -7.61
N GLN A 192 12.45 -13.11 -8.25
CA GLN A 192 11.94 -11.99 -9.03
C GLN A 192 11.13 -12.49 -10.23
N GLY A 193 9.93 -11.95 -10.40
CA GLY A 193 8.99 -12.36 -11.44
C GLY A 193 8.33 -13.72 -11.19
N SER A 194 8.50 -14.30 -9.99
CA SER A 194 7.72 -15.46 -9.59
C SER A 194 6.32 -15.03 -9.17
N GLU A 195 5.33 -15.90 -9.37
CA GLU A 195 3.94 -15.66 -8.97
C GLU A 195 3.66 -16.34 -7.62
N LEU A 196 2.83 -15.73 -6.81
CA LEU A 196 2.28 -16.37 -5.63
C LEU A 196 1.30 -17.48 -6.04
N GLU A 197 1.41 -18.63 -5.39
CA GLU A 197 0.40 -19.67 -5.51
C GLU A 197 -0.95 -19.16 -5.01
N ARG A 198 -2.00 -19.30 -5.80
CA ARG A 198 -3.36 -18.88 -5.41
C ARG A 198 -3.90 -19.74 -4.28
N SER A 199 -4.67 -19.13 -3.40
CA SER A 199 -5.34 -19.81 -2.29
C SER A 199 -6.66 -20.44 -2.77
N ASP A 200 -7.06 -21.55 -2.14
CA ASP A 200 -8.40 -22.12 -2.32
C ASP A 200 -9.53 -21.29 -1.66
N THR A 201 -9.16 -20.24 -0.97
CA THR A 201 -10.08 -19.36 -0.25
C THR A 201 -9.85 -17.91 -0.63
N ALA A 202 -10.94 -17.18 -0.91
CA ALA A 202 -10.90 -15.76 -1.19
C ALA A 202 -11.76 -14.96 -0.20
N ILE A 203 -11.24 -13.81 0.21
CA ILE A 203 -11.98 -12.79 0.96
C ILE A 203 -12.30 -11.67 -0.02
N LEU A 204 -13.58 -11.35 -0.19
CA LEU A 204 -14.01 -10.31 -1.12
C LEU A 204 -13.78 -8.92 -0.52
N PHE A 205 -13.18 -8.04 -1.32
CA PHE A 205 -12.98 -6.63 -1.02
C PHE A 205 -13.76 -5.74 -1.98
N SER A 206 -14.35 -4.66 -1.47
CA SER A 206 -15.04 -3.67 -2.28
C SER A 206 -14.75 -2.27 -1.77
N ALA A 207 -14.15 -1.41 -2.59
CA ALA A 207 -13.92 -0.01 -2.28
C ALA A 207 -15.23 0.72 -1.98
N GLU A 208 -16.30 0.45 -2.73
CA GLU A 208 -17.63 1.05 -2.48
C GLU A 208 -18.20 0.63 -1.12
N SER A 209 -18.01 -0.63 -0.71
CA SER A 209 -18.41 -1.09 0.63
C SER A 209 -17.59 -0.38 1.72
N GLU A 210 -16.29 -0.18 1.48
CA GLU A 210 -15.43 0.59 2.38
C GLU A 210 -15.92 2.04 2.50
N TRP A 211 -16.21 2.71 1.40
CA TRP A 211 -16.75 4.07 1.42
C TRP A 211 -18.13 4.16 2.10
N ALA A 212 -19.00 3.18 1.86
CA ALA A 212 -20.31 3.12 2.49
C ALA A 212 -20.21 2.91 4.01
N THR A 213 -19.30 2.06 4.48
CA THR A 213 -19.10 1.80 5.92
C THR A 213 -18.49 2.97 6.67
N ARG A 214 -17.89 3.94 5.97
CA ARG A 214 -17.44 5.22 6.57
C ARG A 214 -18.58 6.24 6.77
N SER A 215 -19.82 5.88 6.51
CA SER A 215 -20.98 6.76 6.71
C SER A 215 -21.32 6.88 8.20
N GLN A 216 -21.70 8.10 8.63
CA GLN A 216 -22.16 8.36 10.00
C GLN A 216 -23.59 7.87 10.28
N THR A 217 -24.31 7.40 9.26
CA THR A 217 -25.72 6.99 9.34
C THR A 217 -25.92 5.49 9.51
N LEU A 218 -24.85 4.76 9.81
CA LEU A 218 -24.89 3.32 10.06
C LEU A 218 -25.36 2.99 11.48
N PRO A 219 -25.85 1.76 11.73
CA PRO A 219 -26.21 1.30 13.07
C PRO A 219 -25.05 1.39 14.07
N SER A 220 -23.81 1.36 13.61
CA SER A 220 -22.60 1.53 14.42
C SER A 220 -21.50 2.22 13.60
N MET A 221 -20.87 3.21 14.18
CA MET A 221 -19.66 3.83 13.63
C MET A 221 -18.40 2.93 13.74
N LYS A 222 -18.54 1.75 14.34
CA LYS A 222 -17.46 0.75 14.42
C LYS A 222 -17.45 -0.19 13.21
N LEU A 223 -18.46 -0.14 12.34
CA LEU A 223 -18.46 -0.88 11.09
C LEU A 223 -17.41 -0.28 10.16
N ASN A 224 -16.49 -1.10 9.70
CA ASN A 224 -15.45 -0.71 8.76
C ASN A 224 -15.09 -1.95 7.93
N HIS A 225 -15.36 -1.88 6.63
CA HIS A 225 -15.19 -3.03 5.74
C HIS A 225 -13.72 -3.47 5.64
N TRP A 226 -12.77 -2.53 5.59
CA TRP A 226 -11.35 -2.85 5.57
C TRP A 226 -10.90 -3.58 6.86
N HIS A 227 -11.38 -3.12 8.01
CA HIS A 227 -11.08 -3.80 9.28
C HIS A 227 -11.66 -5.22 9.33
N ASP A 228 -12.88 -5.43 8.81
CA ASP A 228 -13.51 -6.74 8.75
C ASP A 228 -12.70 -7.69 7.83
N VAL A 229 -12.29 -7.22 6.65
CA VAL A 229 -11.43 -7.97 5.71
C VAL A 229 -10.10 -8.34 6.38
N ARG A 230 -9.44 -7.39 7.04
CA ARG A 230 -8.17 -7.61 7.74
C ARG A 230 -8.32 -8.61 8.90
N ASP A 231 -9.41 -8.55 9.66
CA ASP A 231 -9.64 -9.44 10.79
C ASP A 231 -9.92 -10.88 10.31
N TRP A 232 -10.65 -11.06 9.22
CA TRP A 232 -10.79 -12.36 8.57
C TRP A 232 -9.46 -12.88 8.03
N TYR A 233 -8.70 -12.05 7.34
CA TYR A 233 -7.38 -12.43 6.81
C TYR A 233 -6.44 -12.88 7.94
N ARG A 234 -6.39 -12.13 9.03
CA ARG A 234 -5.64 -12.49 10.25
C ARG A 234 -6.10 -13.84 10.84
N ALA A 235 -7.39 -14.11 10.83
CA ALA A 235 -7.89 -15.40 11.32
C ALA A 235 -7.36 -16.57 10.49
N PHE A 236 -7.27 -16.44 9.17
CA PHE A 236 -6.64 -17.44 8.31
C PHE A 236 -5.15 -17.60 8.61
N LEU A 237 -4.40 -16.50 8.71
CA LEU A 237 -2.97 -16.55 9.06
C LEU A 237 -2.74 -17.25 10.40
N ASN A 238 -3.53 -16.93 11.42
CA ASN A 238 -3.44 -17.56 12.74
C ASN A 238 -3.81 -19.05 12.73
N ALA A 239 -4.62 -19.47 11.78
CA ALA A 239 -4.93 -20.88 11.55
C ALA A 239 -3.85 -21.62 10.74
N GLY A 240 -2.76 -20.93 10.35
CA GLY A 240 -1.71 -21.49 9.49
C GLY A 240 -2.15 -21.70 8.03
N SER A 241 -3.17 -20.97 7.60
CA SER A 241 -3.71 -20.99 6.25
C SER A 241 -3.56 -19.62 5.59
N ARG A 242 -3.73 -19.55 4.28
CA ARG A 242 -3.75 -18.31 3.52
C ARG A 242 -5.10 -18.14 2.83
N ALA A 243 -5.52 -16.91 2.66
CA ALA A 243 -6.62 -16.52 1.79
C ALA A 243 -6.12 -15.44 0.82
N ASP A 244 -6.63 -15.40 -0.39
CA ASP A 244 -6.42 -14.26 -1.27
C ASP A 244 -7.46 -13.17 -0.94
N ILE A 245 -7.11 -11.90 -1.09
CA ILE A 245 -8.07 -10.80 -0.97
C ILE A 245 -8.38 -10.28 -2.36
N VAL A 246 -9.65 -10.36 -2.74
CA VAL A 246 -10.08 -10.32 -4.11
C VAL A 246 -11.04 -9.15 -4.33
N PRO A 247 -10.73 -8.20 -5.23
CA PRO A 247 -11.66 -7.12 -5.57
C PRO A 247 -12.97 -7.66 -6.16
N LEU A 248 -14.09 -7.24 -5.60
CA LEU A 248 -15.43 -7.70 -6.02
C LEU A 248 -15.73 -7.42 -7.52
N LYS A 249 -15.08 -6.43 -8.12
CA LYS A 249 -15.25 -6.05 -9.52
C LYS A 249 -14.59 -6.99 -10.53
N TYR A 250 -13.69 -7.86 -10.10
CA TYR A 250 -13.00 -8.76 -11.01
C TYR A 250 -13.86 -9.98 -11.35
N ASP A 251 -13.77 -10.44 -12.59
CA ASP A 251 -14.36 -11.70 -13.02
C ASP A 251 -13.44 -12.86 -12.59
N TRP A 252 -14.00 -13.81 -11.82
CA TRP A 252 -13.27 -14.92 -11.18
C TRP A 252 -13.66 -16.27 -11.80
#